data_39b1f04b7ba6c1cd2d4c4ec15ff4081c
#
_entry.id   39b1f04b7ba6c1cd2d4c4ec15ff4081c
#
_cell.length_a   1.000
_cell.length_b   1.000
_cell.length_c   1.000
_cell.angle_alpha   90.00
_cell.angle_beta   90.00
_cell.angle_gamma   90.00
#
_symmetry.space_group_name_H-M   'P 1'
#
loop_
_entity.id
_entity.type
_entity.pdbx_description
1 polymer ?
#
loop_
_entity_poly.entity_id
_entity_poly.type
_entity_poly.pdbx_seq_one_letter_code
_entity_poly.pdbx_strand_id
1 'polypeptide(L)'
;MARRTKDWNEGLAEDLKNPEFAREFLLAAVEEGVSLQQALGKVIRAMGVKEFAEKVGMESPNLLRAINPRHNPTQATINRLLTPFGLKLSLAPIGKQKRTRAA
;
A
#
# COMPACT_ATOMS: atom_id res chain seq x y z
N MET A 1 -0.05 -26.58 14.15
CA MET A 1 0.17 -25.89 12.97
C MET A 1 -0.79 -24.79 12.72
N ALA A 2 -2.03 -25.06 12.89
CA ALA A 2 -2.99 -24.01 12.71
C ALA A 2 -2.72 -22.85 13.61
N ARG A 3 -2.34 -23.16 14.87
CA ARG A 3 -2.02 -22.14 15.78
C ARG A 3 -0.85 -21.32 15.33
N ARG A 4 0.14 -21.95 14.77
CA ARG A 4 1.30 -21.24 14.32
C ARG A 4 0.93 -20.32 13.16
N THR A 5 0.06 -20.74 12.27
CA THR A 5 -0.36 -19.91 11.18
C THR A 5 -1.08 -18.69 11.69
N LYS A 6 -1.92 -18.89 12.69
CA LYS A 6 -2.63 -17.79 13.27
C LYS A 6 -1.68 -16.82 13.92
N ASP A 7 -0.68 -17.32 14.62
CA ASP A 7 0.29 -16.45 15.28
C ASP A 7 1.04 -15.64 14.23
N TRP A 8 1.36 -16.26 13.08
CA TRP A 8 2.08 -15.55 12.06
C TRP A 8 1.24 -14.41 11.50
N ASN A 9 -0.05 -14.64 11.28
CA ASN A 9 -0.92 -13.61 10.77
C ASN A 9 -1.08 -12.48 11.78
N GLU A 10 -1.16 -12.82 13.06
CA GLU A 10 -1.28 -11.80 14.07
C GLU A 10 -0.01 -11.00 14.18
N GLY A 11 1.14 -11.67 14.04
CA GLY A 11 2.41 -10.97 14.07
C GLY A 11 2.53 -10.03 12.91
N LEU A 12 2.09 -10.45 11.72
CA LEU A 12 2.16 -9.60 10.56
C LEU A 12 1.29 -8.36 10.77
N ALA A 13 0.09 -8.53 11.31
CA ALA A 13 -0.79 -7.40 11.52
C ALA A 13 -0.16 -6.40 12.47
N GLU A 14 0.50 -6.90 13.52
CA GLU A 14 1.15 -5.99 14.45
C GLU A 14 2.31 -5.28 13.77
N ASP A 15 3.10 -6.00 12.99
CA ASP A 15 4.24 -5.42 12.31
C ASP A 15 3.82 -4.35 11.33
N LEU A 16 2.68 -4.55 10.68
CA LEU A 16 2.22 -3.58 9.69
C LEU A 16 1.80 -2.26 10.31
N LYS A 17 1.64 -2.21 11.63
CA LYS A 17 1.34 -0.95 12.27
C LYS A 17 2.57 -0.06 12.31
N ASN A 18 3.74 -0.63 12.14
CA ASN A 18 4.98 0.14 12.10
C ASN A 18 5.15 0.69 10.69
N PRO A 19 5.24 2.01 10.52
CA PRO A 19 5.32 2.59 9.19
C PRO A 19 6.51 2.13 8.37
N GLU A 20 7.64 1.88 9.01
CA GLU A 20 8.81 1.43 8.28
C GLU A 20 8.62 0.01 7.76
N PHE A 21 8.05 -0.84 8.58
CA PHE A 21 7.79 -2.20 8.15
C PHE A 21 6.73 -2.18 7.04
N ALA A 22 5.70 -1.35 7.19
CA ALA A 22 4.64 -1.26 6.20
C ALA A 22 5.21 -0.78 4.86
N ARG A 23 6.15 0.15 4.90
CA ARG A 23 6.78 0.63 3.69
C ARG A 23 7.48 -0.49 2.96
N GLU A 24 8.28 -1.29 3.68
CA GLU A 24 8.99 -2.40 3.07
C GLU A 24 8.02 -3.45 2.54
N PHE A 25 6.93 -3.67 3.28
CA PHE A 25 5.91 -4.60 2.85
C PHE A 25 5.29 -4.15 1.53
N LEU A 26 4.97 -2.86 1.41
CA LEU A 26 4.36 -2.34 0.19
C LEU A 26 5.31 -2.45 -0.99
N LEU A 27 6.57 -2.13 -0.79
CA LEU A 27 7.54 -2.21 -1.86
C LEU A 27 7.73 -3.65 -2.33
N ALA A 28 7.82 -4.58 -1.39
CA ALA A 28 8.00 -5.97 -1.73
C ALA A 28 6.77 -6.52 -2.44
N ALA A 29 5.59 -6.16 -1.98
CA ALA A 29 4.35 -6.65 -2.58
C ALA A 29 4.24 -6.23 -4.04
N VAL A 30 4.53 -4.97 -4.31
CA VAL A 30 4.45 -4.46 -5.67
C VAL A 30 5.50 -5.15 -6.54
N GLU A 31 6.68 -5.36 -5.99
CA GLU A 31 7.74 -6.01 -6.73
C GLU A 31 7.36 -7.43 -7.12
N GLU A 32 6.59 -8.10 -6.28
CA GLU A 32 6.15 -9.45 -6.55
C GLU A 32 4.88 -9.52 -7.37
N GLY A 33 4.37 -8.38 -7.80
CA GLY A 33 3.17 -8.38 -8.65
C GLY A 33 1.86 -8.33 -7.90
N VAL A 34 1.89 -8.11 -6.60
CA VAL A 34 0.66 -7.98 -5.84
C VAL A 34 0.08 -6.59 -6.09
N SER A 35 -1.23 -6.52 -6.20
CA SER A 35 -1.88 -5.25 -6.42
C SER A 35 -1.57 -4.27 -5.29
N LEU A 36 -1.22 -3.05 -5.65
CA LEU A 36 -0.92 -2.03 -4.65
C LEU A 36 -2.14 -1.77 -3.76
N GLN A 37 -3.33 -1.79 -4.35
CA GLN A 37 -4.54 -1.58 -3.55
C GLN A 37 -4.75 -2.69 -2.54
N GLN A 38 -4.44 -3.93 -2.91
CA GLN A 38 -4.57 -5.03 -1.98
C GLN A 38 -3.55 -4.90 -0.86
N ALA A 39 -2.32 -4.54 -1.20
CA ALA A 39 -1.29 -4.38 -0.19
C ALA A 39 -1.61 -3.22 0.75
N LEU A 40 -2.06 -2.09 0.18
CA LEU A 40 -2.45 -0.95 0.99
C LEU A 40 -3.63 -1.31 1.88
N GLY A 41 -4.57 -2.07 1.35
CA GLY A 41 -5.71 -2.49 2.15
C GLY A 41 -5.30 -3.26 3.38
N LYS A 42 -4.33 -4.15 3.21
CA LYS A 42 -3.86 -4.95 4.33
C LYS A 42 -3.18 -4.06 5.38
N VAL A 43 -2.36 -3.14 4.95
CA VAL A 43 -1.68 -2.23 5.86
C VAL A 43 -2.69 -1.34 6.58
N ILE A 44 -3.60 -0.75 5.84
CA ILE A 44 -4.56 0.19 6.41
C ILE A 44 -5.49 -0.49 7.41
N ARG A 45 -5.92 -1.71 7.09
CA ARG A 45 -6.77 -2.43 8.04
C ARG A 45 -6.00 -2.83 9.29
N ALA A 46 -4.71 -3.12 9.16
CA ALA A 46 -3.91 -3.44 10.33
C ALA A 46 -3.70 -2.22 11.21
N MET A 47 -3.55 -1.05 10.60
CA MET A 47 -3.37 0.18 11.36
C MET A 47 -4.68 0.73 11.92
N GLY A 48 -5.80 0.33 11.33
CA GLY A 48 -7.10 0.86 11.72
C GLY A 48 -7.60 1.82 10.67
N VAL A 49 -8.72 1.49 10.04
CA VAL A 49 -9.25 2.30 8.95
C VAL A 49 -9.55 3.72 9.41
N LYS A 50 -10.20 3.85 10.55
CA LYS A 50 -10.57 5.16 11.04
C LYS A 50 -9.35 6.00 11.36
N GLU A 51 -8.38 5.40 12.04
CA GLU A 51 -7.17 6.10 12.40
C GLU A 51 -6.39 6.54 11.19
N PHE A 52 -6.31 5.67 10.20
CA PHE A 52 -5.56 6.00 9.00
C PHE A 52 -6.28 7.09 8.20
N ALA A 53 -7.61 7.02 8.14
CA ALA A 53 -8.38 8.02 7.44
C ALA A 53 -8.14 9.41 8.04
N GLU A 54 -8.09 9.48 9.36
CA GLU A 54 -7.83 10.74 10.01
C GLU A 54 -6.43 11.24 9.69
N LYS A 55 -5.48 10.33 9.67
CA LYS A 55 -4.11 10.69 9.39
C LYS A 55 -3.93 11.28 8.00
N VAL A 56 -4.62 10.76 7.01
CA VAL A 56 -4.49 11.26 5.65
C VAL A 56 -5.57 12.26 5.26
N GLY A 57 -6.44 12.61 6.20
CA GLY A 57 -7.46 13.63 5.93
C GLY A 57 -8.55 13.17 4.99
N MET A 58 -8.95 11.91 5.06
CA MET A 58 -10.01 11.37 4.24
C MET A 58 -11.10 10.81 5.11
N GLU A 59 -12.31 10.72 4.57
CA GLU A 59 -13.38 10.07 5.29
C GLU A 59 -13.28 8.58 5.07
N SER A 60 -13.63 7.79 6.08
CA SER A 60 -13.48 6.35 6.02
C SER A 60 -14.12 5.71 4.78
N PRO A 61 -15.34 6.10 4.38
CA PRO A 61 -15.91 5.49 3.18
C PRO A 61 -15.08 5.76 1.93
N ASN A 62 -14.50 6.96 1.83
CA ASN A 62 -13.68 7.29 0.68
C ASN A 62 -12.38 6.49 0.71
N LEU A 63 -11.83 6.29 1.89
CA LEU A 63 -10.61 5.51 2.04
C LEU A 63 -10.88 4.06 1.64
N LEU A 64 -11.98 3.48 2.12
CA LEU A 64 -12.31 2.11 1.79
C LEU A 64 -12.53 1.92 0.30
N ARG A 65 -13.12 2.93 -0.34
CA ARG A 65 -13.32 2.86 -1.76
C ARG A 65 -11.98 2.89 -2.49
N ALA A 66 -11.06 3.69 -2.04
CA ALA A 66 -9.76 3.82 -2.69
C ALA A 66 -8.94 2.52 -2.63
N ILE A 67 -9.11 1.74 -1.57
CA ILE A 67 -8.35 0.50 -1.46
C ILE A 67 -9.12 -0.71 -1.98
N ASN A 68 -10.31 -0.49 -2.54
CA ASN A 68 -11.09 -1.57 -3.11
C ASN A 68 -10.63 -1.81 -4.53
N PRO A 69 -10.16 -3.02 -4.87
CA PRO A 69 -9.64 -3.27 -6.22
C PRO A 69 -10.65 -3.05 -7.33
N ARG A 70 -11.94 -2.98 -7.00
CA ARG A 70 -12.95 -2.74 -8.02
C ARG A 70 -13.01 -1.29 -8.45
N HIS A 71 -12.39 -0.40 -7.71
CA HIS A 71 -12.41 1.00 -8.03
C HIS A 71 -11.04 1.44 -8.52
N ASN A 72 -11.02 2.54 -9.25
CA ASN A 72 -9.78 3.06 -9.83
C ASN A 72 -9.53 4.45 -9.27
N PRO A 73 -8.89 4.53 -8.12
CA PRO A 73 -8.59 5.84 -7.54
C PRO A 73 -7.58 6.57 -8.41
N THR A 74 -7.58 7.89 -8.31
CA THR A 74 -6.63 8.67 -9.08
C THR A 74 -5.24 8.52 -8.47
N GLN A 75 -4.24 8.89 -9.26
CA GLN A 75 -2.88 8.86 -8.78
C GLN A 75 -2.72 9.76 -7.56
N ALA A 76 -3.41 10.90 -7.56
CA ALA A 76 -3.35 11.81 -6.42
C ALA A 76 -3.86 11.15 -5.15
N THR A 77 -4.95 10.40 -5.26
CA THR A 77 -5.52 9.71 -4.11
C THR A 77 -4.54 8.65 -3.60
N ILE A 78 -3.98 7.86 -4.50
CA ILE A 78 -3.05 6.83 -4.09
C ILE A 78 -1.81 7.45 -3.45
N ASN A 79 -1.30 8.54 -4.01
CA ASN A 79 -0.14 9.21 -3.43
C ASN A 79 -0.45 9.71 -2.02
N ARG A 80 -1.67 10.15 -1.80
CA ARG A 80 -2.06 10.59 -0.48
C ARG A 80 -1.98 9.45 0.51
N LEU A 81 -2.38 8.24 0.10
CA LEU A 81 -2.31 7.08 0.96
C LEU A 81 -0.88 6.61 1.17
N LEU A 82 -0.01 6.87 0.23
CA LEU A 82 1.38 6.44 0.32
C LEU A 82 2.26 7.42 1.09
N THR A 83 1.83 8.67 1.19
CA THR A 83 2.63 9.70 1.85
C THR A 83 3.07 9.34 3.27
N PRO A 84 2.22 8.75 4.12
CA PRO A 84 2.67 8.43 5.47
C PRO A 84 3.84 7.44 5.50
N PHE A 85 4.07 6.72 4.41
CA PHE A 85 5.15 5.77 4.34
C PHE A 85 6.34 6.32 3.57
N GLY A 86 6.27 7.58 3.16
CA GLY A 86 7.35 8.19 2.39
C GLY A 86 7.44 7.68 0.97
N LEU A 87 6.33 7.21 0.42
CA LEU A 87 6.30 6.65 -0.92
C LEU A 87 5.39 7.46 -1.82
N LYS A 88 5.57 7.30 -3.11
CA LYS A 88 4.68 7.91 -4.08
C LYS A 88 4.68 7.05 -5.33
N LEU A 89 3.64 7.19 -6.14
CA LEU A 89 3.61 6.53 -7.42
C LEU A 89 4.43 7.33 -8.39
N SER A 90 5.17 6.66 -9.24
CA SER A 90 5.89 7.35 -10.28
C SER A 90 6.09 6.41 -11.45
N LEU A 91 6.39 6.97 -12.60
CA LEU A 91 6.65 6.18 -13.79
C LEU A 91 8.15 6.05 -13.94
N ALA A 92 8.56 4.88 -14.40
CA ALA A 92 9.97 4.67 -14.66
C ALA A 92 10.09 3.97 -16.00
N PRO A 93 11.07 4.29 -16.79
CA PRO A 93 11.22 3.64 -18.08
C PRO A 93 11.66 2.18 -17.87
N ILE A 94 11.27 1.35 -18.78
CA ILE A 94 11.74 -0.01 -18.75
C ILE A 94 13.16 0.07 -19.28
N GLY A 95 14.04 -0.61 -18.63
CA GLY A 95 15.43 -0.51 -18.89
C GLY A 95 15.88 -0.14 -20.27
N LYS A 96 15.75 -0.94 -21.24
CA LYS A 96 16.19 -0.61 -22.48
C LYS A 96 15.53 0.49 -23.19
N GLN A 97 14.32 0.68 -22.89
CA GLN A 97 13.60 1.68 -23.54
C GLN A 97 14.07 3.04 -23.36
N LYS A 98 14.64 3.31 -22.26
CA LYS A 98 15.03 4.58 -22.01
C LYS A 98 16.11 4.97 -22.95
N ARG A 99 16.88 4.06 -23.42
CA ARG A 99 17.92 4.39 -24.27
C ARG A 99 17.40 4.71 -25.54
N THR A 100 16.40 4.06 -25.88
CA THR A 100 15.81 4.26 -27.12
C THR A 100 15.44 5.64 -27.32
N ARG A 101 14.98 6.22 -26.31
CA ARG A 101 14.52 7.44 -26.44
C ARG A 101 15.53 8.41 -26.61
N ALA A 102 16.58 8.14 -26.24
CA ALA A 102 17.58 9.10 -26.38
C ALA A 102 17.69 9.43 -27.85
N ALA A 103 17.28 8.56 -28.60
CA ALA A 103 17.35 8.84 -30.00
C ALA A 103 16.25 9.77 -30.43
#